data_e6c47f082d5b896cf87c8cacdae35295
#
_entry.id   e6c47f082d5b896cf87c8cacdae35295
#
_cell.length_a   1.000
_cell.length_b   1.000
_cell.length_c   1.000
_cell.angle_alpha   90.00
_cell.angle_beta   90.00
_cell.angle_gamma   90.00
#
_symmetry.space_group_name_H-M   'P 1'
#
loop_
_entity.id
_entity.type
_entity.pdbx_description
1 polymer ?
#
loop_
_entity_poly.entity_id
_entity_poly.type
_entity_poly.pdbx_seq_one_letter_code
_entity_poly.pdbx_strand_id
1 'polypeptide(L)'
;MPKLDISVQDEQKAFEADVAAIEKQWGSARQSHLKRPYTASTIAALRTSIPAPSEASSIQAIKLWEQLNAHNKAGTCELTFGTTDPVAVSQMAKHQQTVYVSGALCGFSEVALPGMDHADYPWDTVPKVVSKIFKSQLWHDQRQRQYRLRHPIEEREKLENWDYMAPIVADGDMGFGSLTSTMKMAREFVDAGVAMIHIDDLAIGMKKFTVGQGRTIVPTQEYLDRLTAVRMQFDVMGAETLLLCRCDTDHAEFITSVVDERDHEYVQGATKTVEPLKKCLAAAQMKGQDLKAARDEWKAKAGIKTFDEAVEAVAAKEEFAAYKAELSKHHVASLSERRDIASKTVKQGVFFDWELSRSAMGQYMIKSCVKGIVERAIAAAPLGDVTWARMDSPNWEDIVEFHTEVRKVYPDRLFAFGYTGDYDFAKAGFSDDQVKNLHLDLAKLGIVWQVQPIWSLQGLNMVTEQFAKMWQDQGIAGYLKSVQGPALSSKPMTDGFEKLSYCGGYLADAFFETVAGESIVDKGKAA
;
A
#
# COMPACT_ATOMS: atom_id res chain seq x y z
N MET A 1 29.85 -35.93 2.64
CA MET A 1 29.09 -35.03 1.76
C MET A 1 29.99 -34.67 0.58
N PRO A 2 29.49 -34.67 -0.66
CA PRO A 2 30.27 -34.21 -1.79
C PRO A 2 30.65 -32.74 -1.58
N LYS A 3 31.92 -32.40 -1.77
CA LYS A 3 32.39 -31.00 -1.77
C LYS A 3 32.12 -30.40 -3.13
N LEU A 4 31.83 -29.09 -3.17
CA LEU A 4 31.82 -28.33 -4.42
C LEU A 4 33.24 -28.34 -4.97
N ASP A 5 33.40 -28.76 -6.23
CA ASP A 5 34.68 -28.77 -6.94
C ASP A 5 34.82 -27.41 -7.69
N ILE A 6 35.03 -26.36 -6.90
CA ILE A 6 35.29 -25.01 -7.40
C ILE A 6 36.57 -24.48 -6.75
N SER A 7 37.43 -23.87 -7.53
CA SER A 7 38.61 -23.20 -6.99
C SER A 7 38.24 -21.90 -6.32
N VAL A 8 39.00 -21.48 -5.30
CA VAL A 8 38.81 -20.18 -4.62
C VAL A 8 38.94 -19.03 -5.61
N GLN A 9 39.79 -19.16 -6.65
CA GLN A 9 39.94 -18.17 -7.69
C GLN A 9 38.69 -18.05 -8.57
N ASP A 10 38.03 -19.15 -8.89
CA ASP A 10 36.79 -19.14 -9.69
C ASP A 10 35.59 -18.65 -8.85
N GLU A 11 35.56 -19.01 -7.57
CA GLU A 11 34.60 -18.46 -6.62
C GLU A 11 34.73 -16.94 -6.52
N GLN A 12 35.96 -16.40 -6.39
CA GLN A 12 36.21 -14.97 -6.35
C GLN A 12 35.79 -14.26 -7.66
N LYS A 13 36.09 -14.84 -8.82
CA LYS A 13 35.66 -14.28 -10.12
C LYS A 13 34.13 -14.24 -10.25
N ALA A 14 33.45 -15.31 -9.82
CA ALA A 14 31.98 -15.35 -9.84
C ALA A 14 31.38 -14.27 -8.94
N PHE A 15 31.94 -14.11 -7.74
CA PHE A 15 31.52 -13.04 -6.82
C PHE A 15 31.72 -11.63 -7.42
N GLU A 16 32.88 -11.36 -8.02
CA GLU A 16 33.16 -10.06 -8.68
C GLU A 16 32.22 -9.81 -9.87
N ALA A 17 31.87 -10.85 -10.62
CA ALA A 17 30.90 -10.75 -11.71
C ALA A 17 29.50 -10.43 -11.19
N ASP A 18 29.08 -11.05 -10.08
CA ASP A 18 27.80 -10.76 -9.42
C ASP A 18 27.74 -9.32 -8.91
N VAL A 19 28.80 -8.82 -8.28
CA VAL A 19 28.91 -7.43 -7.82
C VAL A 19 28.74 -6.46 -8.99
N ALA A 20 29.48 -6.70 -10.08
CA ALA A 20 29.40 -5.84 -11.28
C ALA A 20 28.01 -5.87 -11.92
N ALA A 21 27.33 -7.01 -11.94
CA ALA A 21 25.97 -7.14 -12.46
C ALA A 21 24.96 -6.35 -11.62
N ILE A 22 25.09 -6.41 -10.29
CA ILE A 22 24.25 -5.65 -9.35
C ILE A 22 24.46 -4.14 -9.52
N GLU A 23 25.72 -3.69 -9.59
CA GLU A 23 26.03 -2.26 -9.80
C GLU A 23 25.46 -1.75 -11.13
N LYS A 24 25.57 -2.55 -12.20
CA LYS A 24 24.96 -2.23 -13.48
C LYS A 24 23.44 -2.13 -13.40
N GLN A 25 22.79 -3.05 -12.72
CA GLN A 25 21.34 -3.01 -12.50
C GLN A 25 20.92 -1.74 -11.73
N TRP A 26 21.61 -1.42 -10.63
CA TRP A 26 21.32 -0.23 -9.83
C TRP A 26 21.58 1.09 -10.58
N GLY A 27 22.56 1.12 -11.48
CA GLY A 27 22.83 2.26 -12.37
C GLY A 27 21.87 2.40 -13.56
N SER A 28 20.94 1.45 -13.75
CA SER A 28 19.97 1.53 -14.84
C SER A 28 18.98 2.69 -14.64
N ALA A 29 18.41 3.19 -15.76
CA ALA A 29 17.38 4.23 -15.70
C ALA A 29 16.17 3.84 -14.83
N ARG A 30 15.89 2.55 -14.71
CA ARG A 30 14.82 2.01 -13.86
C ARG A 30 15.11 2.15 -12.37
N GLN A 31 16.38 2.03 -11.94
CA GLN A 31 16.73 1.92 -10.52
C GLN A 31 17.61 3.06 -9.98
N SER A 32 18.11 3.95 -10.86
CA SER A 32 19.05 5.01 -10.47
C SER A 32 18.50 6.05 -9.48
N HIS A 33 17.17 6.17 -9.35
CA HIS A 33 16.51 7.04 -8.38
C HIS A 33 16.50 6.46 -6.96
N LEU A 34 16.78 5.16 -6.81
CA LEU A 34 16.76 4.46 -5.52
C LEU A 34 18.10 4.63 -4.79
N LYS A 35 18.03 4.92 -3.49
CA LYS A 35 19.21 4.93 -2.61
C LYS A 35 19.23 3.69 -1.73
N ARG A 36 20.42 3.14 -1.56
CA ARG A 36 20.66 1.93 -0.77
C ARG A 36 21.72 2.21 0.29
N PRO A 37 21.43 1.97 1.58
CA PRO A 37 22.43 2.16 2.64
C PRO A 37 23.40 0.96 2.78
N TYR A 38 23.47 0.11 1.76
CA TYR A 38 24.32 -1.08 1.67
C TYR A 38 24.99 -1.17 0.29
N THR A 39 26.01 -2.04 0.16
CA THR A 39 26.82 -2.16 -1.06
C THR A 39 26.37 -3.34 -1.93
N ALA A 40 26.72 -3.32 -3.21
CA ALA A 40 26.49 -4.43 -4.13
C ALA A 40 27.22 -5.71 -3.67
N SER A 41 28.40 -5.58 -3.09
CA SER A 41 29.14 -6.71 -2.54
C SER A 41 28.43 -7.36 -1.34
N THR A 42 27.77 -6.57 -0.49
CA THR A 42 26.91 -7.09 0.58
C THR A 42 25.77 -7.94 0.00
N ILE A 43 25.11 -7.46 -1.05
CA ILE A 43 24.02 -8.19 -1.70
C ILE A 43 24.53 -9.46 -2.40
N ALA A 44 25.62 -9.37 -3.14
CA ALA A 44 26.21 -10.53 -3.82
C ALA A 44 26.56 -11.67 -2.82
N ALA A 45 27.12 -11.31 -1.65
CA ALA A 45 27.43 -12.27 -0.60
C ALA A 45 26.18 -12.92 0.07
N LEU A 46 25.00 -12.31 -0.06
CA LEU A 46 23.73 -12.81 0.47
C LEU A 46 22.91 -13.62 -0.55
N ARG A 47 23.30 -13.59 -1.82
CA ARG A 47 22.63 -14.37 -2.88
C ARG A 47 22.96 -15.86 -2.76
N THR A 48 22.02 -16.67 -3.21
CA THR A 48 22.22 -18.11 -3.35
C THR A 48 22.91 -18.42 -4.68
N SER A 49 23.62 -19.56 -4.76
CA SER A 49 24.26 -20.03 -6.01
C SER A 49 23.26 -20.34 -7.15
N ILE A 50 22.00 -20.55 -6.82
CA ILE A 50 20.90 -20.66 -7.77
C ILE A 50 20.05 -19.39 -7.67
N PRO A 51 19.75 -18.69 -8.78
CA PRO A 51 18.92 -17.49 -8.74
C PRO A 51 17.56 -17.75 -8.09
N ALA A 52 17.09 -16.80 -7.29
CA ALA A 52 15.74 -16.85 -6.74
C ALA A 52 14.70 -16.68 -7.87
N PRO A 53 13.50 -17.27 -7.73
CA PRO A 53 12.45 -17.16 -8.75
C PRO A 53 11.82 -15.76 -8.69
N SER A 54 12.41 -14.81 -9.39
CA SER A 54 11.99 -13.40 -9.43
C SER A 54 11.55 -12.90 -10.80
N GLU A 55 11.66 -13.75 -11.84
CA GLU A 55 11.45 -13.33 -13.24
C GLU A 55 10.01 -12.86 -13.48
N ALA A 56 9.02 -13.60 -13.03
CA ALA A 56 7.60 -13.25 -13.20
C ALA A 56 7.27 -11.89 -12.55
N SER A 57 7.68 -11.70 -11.30
CA SER A 57 7.52 -10.44 -10.57
C SER A 57 8.25 -9.30 -11.28
N SER A 58 9.47 -9.52 -11.75
CA SER A 58 10.28 -8.51 -12.44
C SER A 58 9.65 -8.06 -13.75
N ILE A 59 9.14 -8.98 -14.58
CA ILE A 59 8.44 -8.65 -15.83
C ILE A 59 7.21 -7.78 -15.53
N GLN A 60 6.40 -8.16 -14.55
CA GLN A 60 5.22 -7.41 -14.15
C GLN A 60 5.57 -6.05 -13.55
N ALA A 61 6.65 -5.96 -12.79
CA ALA A 61 7.12 -4.70 -12.20
C ALA A 61 7.62 -3.71 -13.26
N ILE A 62 8.39 -4.18 -14.25
CA ILE A 62 8.85 -3.35 -15.35
C ILE A 62 7.65 -2.83 -16.16
N LYS A 63 6.68 -3.70 -16.48
CA LYS A 63 5.44 -3.31 -17.16
C LYS A 63 4.69 -2.23 -16.38
N LEU A 64 4.51 -2.43 -15.07
CA LEU A 64 3.85 -1.44 -14.22
C LEU A 64 4.60 -0.10 -14.21
N TRP A 65 5.94 -0.14 -14.08
CA TRP A 65 6.77 1.07 -14.10
C TRP A 65 6.60 1.88 -15.38
N GLU A 66 6.58 1.21 -16.51
CA GLU A 66 6.35 1.84 -17.82
C GLU A 66 4.96 2.47 -17.92
N GLN A 67 3.91 1.76 -17.46
CA GLN A 67 2.54 2.26 -17.42
C GLN A 67 2.42 3.51 -16.55
N LEU A 68 2.95 3.48 -15.31
CA LEU A 68 2.88 4.62 -14.39
C LEU A 68 3.62 5.84 -14.93
N ASN A 69 4.79 5.64 -15.55
CA ASN A 69 5.52 6.75 -16.20
C ASN A 69 4.81 7.29 -17.44
N ALA A 70 4.14 6.44 -18.21
CA ALA A 70 3.32 6.88 -19.34
C ALA A 70 2.16 7.76 -18.85
N HIS A 71 1.46 7.36 -17.80
CA HIS A 71 0.41 8.16 -17.15
C HIS A 71 0.95 9.49 -16.64
N ASN A 72 2.12 9.50 -15.97
CA ASN A 72 2.72 10.74 -15.47
C ASN A 72 3.04 11.73 -16.59
N LYS A 73 3.57 11.24 -17.71
CA LYS A 73 3.86 12.07 -18.89
C LYS A 73 2.59 12.60 -19.58
N ALA A 74 1.53 11.80 -19.59
CA ALA A 74 0.27 12.14 -20.23
C ALA A 74 -0.66 12.99 -19.34
N GLY A 75 -0.36 13.15 -18.04
CA GLY A 75 -1.26 13.77 -17.07
C GLY A 75 -2.55 12.97 -16.83
N THR A 76 -2.46 11.64 -16.92
CA THR A 76 -3.56 10.68 -16.72
C THR A 76 -3.23 9.72 -15.59
N CYS A 77 -4.15 8.82 -15.26
CA CYS A 77 -3.96 7.84 -14.20
C CYS A 77 -4.58 6.49 -14.58
N GLU A 78 -4.08 5.44 -13.94
CA GLU A 78 -4.79 4.18 -13.84
C GLU A 78 -5.87 4.30 -12.74
N LEU A 79 -7.08 3.80 -13.04
CA LEU A 79 -8.18 3.65 -12.08
C LEU A 79 -8.47 2.17 -11.86
N THR A 80 -8.12 1.66 -10.69
CA THR A 80 -8.33 0.26 -10.35
C THR A 80 -9.15 0.08 -9.07
N PHE A 81 -9.45 -1.16 -8.72
CA PHE A 81 -10.15 -1.46 -7.47
C PHE A 81 -9.67 -2.77 -6.85
N GLY A 82 -9.93 -2.92 -5.54
CA GLY A 82 -9.51 -4.08 -4.77
C GLY A 82 -10.40 -5.29 -4.96
N THR A 83 -9.78 -6.46 -5.16
CA THR A 83 -10.47 -7.75 -5.19
C THR A 83 -9.58 -8.88 -4.71
N THR A 84 -10.18 -9.95 -4.20
CA THR A 84 -9.54 -11.24 -3.87
C THR A 84 -10.04 -12.37 -4.78
N ASP A 85 -10.94 -12.05 -5.72
CA ASP A 85 -11.63 -13.01 -6.56
C ASP A 85 -11.01 -13.08 -7.97
N PRO A 86 -10.47 -14.25 -8.40
CA PRO A 86 -9.96 -14.48 -9.74
C PRO A 86 -10.97 -14.23 -10.85
N VAL A 87 -12.28 -14.47 -10.60
CA VAL A 87 -13.34 -14.23 -11.59
C VAL A 87 -13.48 -12.73 -11.86
N ALA A 88 -13.49 -11.90 -10.80
CA ALA A 88 -13.50 -10.45 -10.95
C ALA A 88 -12.28 -9.95 -11.74
N VAL A 89 -11.09 -10.50 -11.47
CA VAL A 89 -9.84 -10.12 -12.17
C VAL A 89 -9.94 -10.39 -13.67
N SER A 90 -10.57 -11.49 -14.09
CA SER A 90 -10.76 -11.78 -15.52
C SER A 90 -11.61 -10.74 -16.25
N GLN A 91 -12.55 -10.11 -15.55
CA GLN A 91 -13.38 -9.04 -16.11
C GLN A 91 -12.67 -7.67 -16.02
N MET A 92 -11.89 -7.43 -14.96
CA MET A 92 -11.06 -6.22 -14.82
C MET A 92 -10.09 -6.07 -15.98
N ALA A 93 -9.50 -7.15 -16.47
CA ALA A 93 -8.54 -7.14 -17.58
C ALA A 93 -9.05 -6.45 -18.87
N LYS A 94 -10.37 -6.28 -19.01
CA LYS A 94 -11.00 -5.58 -20.14
C LYS A 94 -11.04 -4.06 -19.97
N HIS A 95 -10.79 -3.54 -18.78
CA HIS A 95 -11.01 -2.15 -18.43
C HIS A 95 -9.88 -1.52 -17.60
N GLN A 96 -9.23 -2.30 -16.72
CA GLN A 96 -8.17 -1.86 -15.84
C GLN A 96 -6.81 -2.38 -16.29
N GLN A 97 -5.78 -1.57 -16.10
CA GLN A 97 -4.39 -1.95 -16.42
C GLN A 97 -3.70 -2.65 -15.24
N THR A 98 -4.27 -2.58 -14.03
CA THR A 98 -3.73 -3.17 -12.81
C THR A 98 -4.79 -3.85 -11.96
N VAL A 99 -4.36 -4.74 -11.07
CA VAL A 99 -5.19 -5.38 -10.05
C VAL A 99 -4.67 -5.00 -8.68
N TYR A 100 -5.57 -4.66 -7.75
CA TYR A 100 -5.17 -4.42 -6.36
C TYR A 100 -5.65 -5.54 -5.43
N VAL A 101 -4.72 -6.08 -4.62
CA VAL A 101 -5.01 -7.05 -3.56
C VAL A 101 -4.88 -6.37 -2.20
N SER A 102 -6.01 -5.99 -1.64
CA SER A 102 -6.11 -5.30 -0.36
C SER A 102 -5.95 -6.27 0.81
N GLY A 103 -5.14 -5.88 1.81
CA GLY A 103 -5.02 -6.62 3.07
C GLY A 103 -6.35 -6.72 3.81
N ALA A 104 -7.09 -5.62 3.91
CA ALA A 104 -8.40 -5.62 4.56
C ALA A 104 -9.41 -6.57 3.90
N LEU A 105 -9.43 -6.66 2.55
CA LEU A 105 -10.27 -7.64 1.86
C LEU A 105 -9.83 -9.07 2.15
N CYS A 106 -8.51 -9.32 2.19
CA CYS A 106 -7.97 -10.64 2.55
C CYS A 106 -8.32 -11.03 3.98
N GLY A 107 -8.23 -10.10 4.93
CA GLY A 107 -8.65 -10.33 6.32
C GLY A 107 -10.14 -10.64 6.46
N PHE A 108 -10.96 -10.11 5.56
CA PHE A 108 -12.39 -10.34 5.54
C PHE A 108 -12.78 -11.68 4.85
N SER A 109 -12.16 -11.99 3.69
CA SER A 109 -12.65 -13.07 2.81
C SER A 109 -11.80 -14.34 2.80
N GLU A 110 -10.52 -14.27 3.19
CA GLU A 110 -9.58 -15.38 2.98
C GLU A 110 -9.12 -16.05 4.29
N VAL A 111 -9.49 -15.50 5.43
CA VAL A 111 -9.08 -16.04 6.74
C VAL A 111 -10.13 -17.02 7.25
N ALA A 112 -9.71 -18.24 7.59
CA ALA A 112 -10.61 -19.31 8.04
C ALA A 112 -11.35 -18.96 9.34
N LEU A 113 -10.72 -18.19 10.21
CA LEU A 113 -11.31 -17.61 11.41
C LEU A 113 -11.05 -16.11 11.37
N PRO A 114 -11.98 -15.29 10.84
CA PRO A 114 -11.82 -13.85 10.83
C PRO A 114 -11.56 -13.29 12.22
N GLY A 115 -10.63 -12.33 12.32
CA GLY A 115 -10.38 -11.60 13.55
C GLY A 115 -11.51 -10.65 13.91
N MET A 116 -11.33 -9.90 14.99
CA MET A 116 -12.27 -8.85 15.43
C MET A 116 -12.20 -7.61 14.52
N ASP A 117 -11.15 -7.49 13.72
CA ASP A 117 -10.93 -6.40 12.77
C ASP A 117 -10.39 -6.98 11.45
N HIS A 118 -10.63 -6.30 10.33
CA HIS A 118 -10.16 -6.72 9.00
C HIS A 118 -8.62 -6.72 8.86
N ALA A 119 -7.92 -6.06 9.77
CA ALA A 119 -6.45 -6.10 9.82
C ALA A 119 -5.90 -7.30 10.61
N ASP A 120 -6.76 -8.14 11.19
CA ASP A 120 -6.36 -9.34 11.93
C ASP A 120 -6.22 -10.55 10.99
N TYR A 121 -5.09 -10.65 10.30
CA TYR A 121 -4.78 -11.77 9.42
C TYR A 121 -3.28 -12.11 9.42
N PRO A 122 -2.91 -13.37 9.11
CA PRO A 122 -1.51 -13.79 9.03
C PRO A 122 -0.75 -13.09 7.90
N TRP A 123 0.54 -12.84 8.10
CA TRP A 123 1.43 -12.14 7.17
C TRP A 123 1.49 -12.75 5.76
N ASP A 124 1.22 -14.04 5.61
CA ASP A 124 1.27 -14.77 4.35
C ASP A 124 -0.07 -14.85 3.61
N THR A 125 -1.12 -14.25 4.17
CA THR A 125 -2.47 -14.28 3.57
C THR A 125 -2.50 -13.53 2.23
N VAL A 126 -2.02 -12.31 2.19
CA VAL A 126 -2.00 -11.49 0.96
C VAL A 126 -1.10 -12.11 -0.12
N PRO A 127 0.14 -12.57 0.15
CA PRO A 127 0.95 -13.29 -0.82
C PRO A 127 0.26 -14.53 -1.43
N LYS A 128 -0.47 -15.30 -0.63
CA LYS A 128 -1.26 -16.45 -1.12
C LYS A 128 -2.37 -16.03 -2.09
N VAL A 129 -3.06 -14.94 -1.80
CA VAL A 129 -4.09 -14.39 -2.70
C VAL A 129 -3.46 -13.87 -4.00
N VAL A 130 -2.32 -13.17 -3.92
CA VAL A 130 -1.55 -12.75 -5.10
C VAL A 130 -1.21 -13.96 -5.96
N SER A 131 -0.68 -15.04 -5.38
CA SER A 131 -0.36 -16.28 -6.11
C SER A 131 -1.59 -16.90 -6.76
N LYS A 132 -2.74 -16.92 -6.07
CA LYS A 132 -4.02 -17.42 -6.61
C LYS A 132 -4.44 -16.61 -7.84
N ILE A 133 -4.41 -15.28 -7.74
CA ILE A 133 -4.78 -14.36 -8.82
C ILE A 133 -3.80 -14.48 -9.99
N PHE A 134 -2.49 -14.46 -9.74
CA PHE A 134 -1.46 -14.56 -10.77
C PHE A 134 -1.58 -15.85 -11.58
N LYS A 135 -1.82 -16.99 -10.92
CA LYS A 135 -2.07 -18.27 -11.60
C LYS A 135 -3.33 -18.25 -12.45
N SER A 136 -4.38 -17.58 -12.00
CA SER A 136 -5.59 -17.39 -12.80
C SER A 136 -5.34 -16.51 -14.02
N GLN A 137 -4.55 -15.44 -13.89
CA GLN A 137 -4.15 -14.60 -15.02
C GLN A 137 -3.38 -15.41 -16.07
N LEU A 138 -2.39 -16.22 -15.65
CA LEU A 138 -1.65 -17.12 -16.53
C LEU A 138 -2.57 -18.09 -17.28
N TRP A 139 -3.58 -18.64 -16.61
CA TRP A 139 -4.54 -19.53 -17.23
C TRP A 139 -5.39 -18.82 -18.29
N HIS A 140 -5.89 -17.60 -18.00
CA HIS A 140 -6.66 -16.81 -18.97
C HIS A 140 -5.82 -16.38 -20.16
N ASP A 141 -4.56 -15.98 -19.93
CA ASP A 141 -3.62 -15.65 -21.01
C ASP A 141 -3.34 -16.88 -21.90
N GLN A 142 -3.03 -18.02 -21.30
CA GLN A 142 -2.81 -19.27 -22.03
C GLN A 142 -4.03 -19.67 -22.86
N ARG A 143 -5.22 -19.59 -22.28
CA ARG A 143 -6.49 -19.90 -22.94
C ARG A 143 -6.70 -19.01 -24.16
N GLN A 144 -6.60 -17.70 -23.98
CA GLN A 144 -6.77 -16.74 -25.07
C GLN A 144 -5.71 -16.94 -26.17
N ARG A 145 -4.45 -17.08 -25.78
CA ARG A 145 -3.33 -17.31 -26.70
C ARG A 145 -3.56 -18.57 -27.53
N GLN A 146 -3.90 -19.68 -26.92
CA GLN A 146 -4.15 -20.94 -27.59
C GLN A 146 -5.34 -20.82 -28.56
N TYR A 147 -6.44 -20.21 -28.14
CA TYR A 147 -7.62 -19.98 -28.97
C TYR A 147 -7.27 -19.15 -30.21
N ARG A 148 -6.59 -18.03 -30.04
CA ARG A 148 -6.18 -17.14 -31.15
C ARG A 148 -5.21 -17.83 -32.12
N LEU A 149 -4.24 -18.57 -31.61
CA LEU A 149 -3.23 -19.22 -32.45
C LEU A 149 -3.77 -20.42 -33.26
N ARG A 150 -4.93 -20.95 -32.91
CA ARG A 150 -5.66 -21.98 -33.70
C ARG A 150 -6.34 -21.39 -34.93
N HIS A 151 -6.60 -20.11 -34.98
CA HIS A 151 -7.23 -19.43 -36.11
C HIS A 151 -6.19 -18.93 -37.11
N PRO A 152 -6.55 -18.91 -38.43
CA PRO A 152 -5.74 -18.24 -39.45
C PRO A 152 -5.45 -16.80 -39.10
N ILE A 153 -4.32 -16.27 -39.59
CA ILE A 153 -3.87 -14.90 -39.27
C ILE A 153 -4.95 -13.87 -39.59
N GLU A 154 -5.64 -14.03 -40.72
CA GLU A 154 -6.67 -13.11 -41.24
C GLU A 154 -7.93 -13.04 -40.34
N GLU A 155 -8.13 -14.06 -39.51
CA GLU A 155 -9.27 -14.11 -38.58
C GLU A 155 -8.91 -13.56 -37.21
N ARG A 156 -7.64 -13.57 -36.82
CA ARG A 156 -7.19 -13.19 -35.48
C ARG A 156 -7.48 -11.74 -35.12
N GLU A 157 -7.54 -10.83 -36.10
CA GLU A 157 -7.89 -9.42 -35.87
C GLU A 157 -9.33 -9.24 -35.38
N LYS A 158 -10.22 -10.21 -35.70
CA LYS A 158 -11.62 -10.19 -35.28
C LYS A 158 -11.84 -10.83 -33.90
N LEU A 159 -10.83 -11.51 -33.39
CA LEU A 159 -10.89 -12.18 -32.10
C LEU A 159 -10.44 -11.24 -30.99
N GLU A 160 -11.05 -11.38 -29.82
CA GLU A 160 -10.64 -10.65 -28.60
C GLU A 160 -9.16 -10.90 -28.27
N ASN A 161 -8.51 -9.87 -27.75
CA ASN A 161 -7.10 -9.90 -27.34
C ASN A 161 -6.90 -9.01 -26.13
N TRP A 162 -7.38 -9.48 -24.99
CA TRP A 162 -7.27 -8.78 -23.72
C TRP A 162 -5.93 -9.06 -23.05
N ASP A 163 -5.38 -8.07 -22.35
CA ASP A 163 -4.19 -8.23 -21.53
C ASP A 163 -4.56 -8.81 -20.15
N TYR A 164 -4.66 -10.13 -20.06
CA TYR A 164 -4.95 -10.81 -18.80
C TYR A 164 -3.80 -10.72 -17.78
N MET A 165 -2.58 -10.35 -18.21
CA MET A 165 -1.41 -10.23 -17.34
C MET A 165 -1.28 -8.81 -16.77
N ALA A 166 -2.38 -8.26 -16.26
CA ALA A 166 -2.37 -6.96 -15.55
C ALA A 166 -1.49 -7.03 -14.30
N PRO A 167 -0.54 -6.10 -14.10
CA PRO A 167 0.32 -6.08 -12.93
C PRO A 167 -0.48 -6.05 -11.61
N ILE A 168 -0.07 -6.87 -10.63
CA ILE A 168 -0.71 -6.94 -9.31
C ILE A 168 0.02 -6.00 -8.36
N VAL A 169 -0.73 -5.09 -7.74
CA VAL A 169 -0.31 -4.27 -6.61
C VAL A 169 -0.90 -4.85 -5.34
N ALA A 170 -0.12 -5.01 -4.27
CA ALA A 170 -0.58 -5.70 -3.07
C ALA A 170 -0.22 -4.98 -1.77
N ASP A 171 -1.03 -5.22 -0.75
CA ASP A 171 -0.89 -4.68 0.60
C ASP A 171 0.12 -5.52 1.41
N GLY A 172 1.24 -4.91 1.79
CA GLY A 172 2.22 -5.48 2.71
C GLY A 172 2.04 -4.99 4.16
N ASP A 173 1.02 -4.17 4.39
CA ASP A 173 0.73 -3.55 5.71
C ASP A 173 1.99 -2.94 6.34
N MET A 174 2.19 -3.19 7.63
CA MET A 174 3.35 -2.73 8.40
C MET A 174 4.54 -3.73 8.37
N GLY A 175 4.55 -4.74 7.50
CA GLY A 175 5.61 -5.74 7.40
C GLY A 175 5.51 -6.91 8.39
N PHE A 176 4.52 -6.94 9.27
CA PHE A 176 4.16 -8.02 10.21
C PHE A 176 5.26 -8.49 11.19
N GLY A 177 6.29 -7.70 11.44
CA GLY A 177 7.31 -8.07 12.40
C GLY A 177 8.55 -7.20 12.33
N SER A 178 9.67 -7.74 12.83
CA SER A 178 10.99 -7.13 12.70
C SER A 178 11.50 -7.19 11.26
N LEU A 179 12.67 -6.60 11.00
CA LEU A 179 13.27 -6.49 9.68
C LEU A 179 13.33 -7.84 8.93
N THR A 180 13.74 -8.93 9.60
CA THR A 180 13.82 -10.25 8.99
C THR A 180 12.47 -10.87 8.66
N SER A 181 11.42 -10.58 9.46
CA SER A 181 10.04 -10.99 9.14
C SER A 181 9.52 -10.24 7.93
N THR A 182 9.80 -8.94 7.85
CA THR A 182 9.46 -8.10 6.69
C THR A 182 10.16 -8.58 5.42
N MET A 183 11.44 -8.95 5.49
CA MET A 183 12.17 -9.55 4.38
C MET A 183 11.54 -10.88 3.93
N LYS A 184 11.17 -11.74 4.86
CA LYS A 184 10.51 -13.01 4.57
C LYS A 184 9.18 -12.79 3.83
N MET A 185 8.37 -11.86 4.30
CA MET A 185 7.11 -11.47 3.64
C MET A 185 7.36 -10.93 2.23
N ALA A 186 8.34 -10.03 2.06
CA ALA A 186 8.69 -9.46 0.75
C ALA A 186 9.11 -10.55 -0.25
N ARG A 187 9.83 -11.58 0.21
CA ARG A 187 10.18 -12.75 -0.60
C ARG A 187 8.93 -13.48 -1.10
N GLU A 188 7.99 -13.80 -0.23
CA GLU A 188 6.77 -14.52 -0.62
C GLU A 188 5.94 -13.73 -1.65
N PHE A 189 5.94 -12.40 -1.57
CA PHE A 189 5.31 -11.57 -2.59
C PHE A 189 5.98 -11.67 -3.96
N VAL A 190 7.33 -11.65 -3.99
CA VAL A 190 8.09 -11.83 -5.23
C VAL A 190 7.82 -13.22 -5.83
N ASP A 191 7.89 -14.28 -5.01
CA ASP A 191 7.62 -15.65 -5.41
C ASP A 191 6.17 -15.82 -5.92
N ALA A 192 5.23 -15.01 -5.44
CA ALA A 192 3.83 -14.99 -5.88
C ALA A 192 3.60 -14.26 -7.22
N GLY A 193 4.60 -13.54 -7.76
CA GLY A 193 4.50 -12.81 -9.02
C GLY A 193 3.94 -11.37 -8.90
N VAL A 194 4.02 -10.73 -7.72
CA VAL A 194 3.59 -9.35 -7.50
C VAL A 194 4.40 -8.36 -8.33
N ALA A 195 3.79 -7.28 -8.80
CA ALA A 195 4.48 -6.18 -9.48
C ALA A 195 4.94 -5.09 -8.50
N MET A 196 4.12 -4.79 -7.50
CA MET A 196 4.39 -3.75 -6.50
C MET A 196 3.77 -4.14 -5.15
N ILE A 197 4.48 -3.88 -4.06
CA ILE A 197 3.90 -3.92 -2.72
C ILE A 197 3.98 -2.56 -2.07
N HIS A 198 3.01 -2.23 -1.22
CA HIS A 198 3.14 -1.07 -0.34
C HIS A 198 3.37 -1.47 1.10
N ILE A 199 4.17 -0.65 1.80
CA ILE A 199 4.48 -0.80 3.22
C ILE A 199 4.10 0.50 3.92
N ASP A 200 3.37 0.41 5.01
CA ASP A 200 2.96 1.55 5.80
C ASP A 200 3.82 1.76 7.06
N ASP A 201 3.69 2.97 7.65
CA ASP A 201 4.41 3.40 8.84
C ASP A 201 3.66 3.10 10.16
N LEU A 202 2.64 2.26 10.12
CA LEU A 202 1.86 1.89 11.30
C LEU A 202 2.61 0.90 12.22
N ALA A 203 2.26 0.93 13.48
CA ALA A 203 2.81 0.01 14.47
C ALA A 203 2.24 -1.41 14.31
N ILE A 204 3.10 -2.41 14.49
CA ILE A 204 2.76 -3.82 14.39
C ILE A 204 1.66 -4.16 15.44
N GLY A 205 0.62 -4.86 15.01
CA GLY A 205 -0.51 -5.24 15.85
C GLY A 205 -1.43 -4.09 16.28
N MET A 206 -1.10 -2.86 15.87
CA MET A 206 -1.89 -1.66 16.19
C MET A 206 -2.66 -1.11 14.98
N LYS A 207 -2.41 -1.62 13.78
CA LYS A 207 -3.19 -1.30 12.60
C LYS A 207 -4.58 -1.92 12.76
N LYS A 208 -5.61 -1.08 12.77
CA LYS A 208 -7.01 -1.48 12.85
C LYS A 208 -7.82 -0.73 11.80
N PHE A 209 -8.82 -1.40 11.28
CA PHE A 209 -9.82 -0.79 10.41
C PHE A 209 -10.80 0.05 11.22
N THR A 210 -11.11 -0.43 12.42
CA THR A 210 -11.93 0.30 13.39
C THR A 210 -11.12 1.40 14.07
N VAL A 211 -11.73 2.56 14.26
CA VAL A 211 -11.06 3.78 14.75
C VAL A 211 -11.00 3.91 16.29
N GLY A 212 -11.48 2.92 17.03
CA GLY A 212 -11.67 3.04 18.50
C GLY A 212 -10.40 3.18 19.34
N GLN A 213 -9.23 2.83 18.80
CA GLN A 213 -7.95 2.89 19.52
C GLN A 213 -7.03 4.05 19.06
N GLY A 214 -7.43 4.78 18.03
CA GLY A 214 -6.53 5.72 17.33
C GLY A 214 -5.45 5.00 16.51
N ARG A 215 -4.91 5.67 15.51
CA ARG A 215 -3.80 5.13 14.72
C ARG A 215 -2.48 5.40 15.43
N THR A 216 -1.66 4.36 15.50
CA THR A 216 -0.33 4.43 16.08
C THR A 216 0.72 4.19 15.01
N ILE A 217 1.59 5.16 14.78
CA ILE A 217 2.74 5.05 13.89
C ILE A 217 4.00 4.65 14.65
N VAL A 218 5.02 4.25 13.90
CA VAL A 218 6.36 4.01 14.43
C VAL A 218 7.25 5.23 14.22
N PRO A 219 8.39 5.36 14.93
CA PRO A 219 9.40 6.38 14.64
C PRO A 219 9.82 6.37 13.17
N THR A 220 10.17 7.55 12.65
CA THR A 220 10.56 7.71 11.25
C THR A 220 11.65 6.72 10.85
N GLN A 221 12.70 6.53 11.66
CA GLN A 221 13.78 5.59 11.33
C GLN A 221 13.30 4.15 11.26
N GLU A 222 12.43 3.71 12.16
CA GLU A 222 11.89 2.35 12.12
C GLU A 222 11.10 2.09 10.82
N TYR A 223 10.35 3.08 10.35
CA TYR A 223 9.67 3.00 9.05
C TYR A 223 10.68 2.89 7.89
N LEU A 224 11.73 3.73 7.88
CA LEU A 224 12.77 3.69 6.85
C LEU A 224 13.53 2.36 6.86
N ASP A 225 13.77 1.78 8.03
CA ASP A 225 14.41 0.48 8.17
C ASP A 225 13.56 -0.65 7.58
N ARG A 226 12.22 -0.60 7.73
CA ARG A 226 11.30 -1.54 7.08
C ARG A 226 11.36 -1.44 5.56
N LEU A 227 11.31 -0.22 5.02
CA LEU A 227 11.43 0.01 3.58
C LEU A 227 12.77 -0.49 3.04
N THR A 228 13.84 -0.24 3.79
CA THR A 228 15.19 -0.72 3.48
C THR A 228 15.25 -2.26 3.48
N ALA A 229 14.63 -2.92 4.45
CA ALA A 229 14.57 -4.36 4.53
C ALA A 229 13.85 -4.99 3.32
N VAL A 230 12.72 -4.41 2.90
CA VAL A 230 12.01 -4.84 1.69
C VAL A 230 12.86 -4.65 0.45
N ARG A 231 13.46 -3.46 0.27
CA ARG A 231 14.35 -3.18 -0.87
C ARG A 231 15.54 -4.14 -0.90
N MET A 232 16.15 -4.37 0.25
CA MET A 232 17.25 -5.33 0.38
C MET A 232 16.84 -6.74 -0.03
N GLN A 233 15.66 -7.19 0.36
CA GLN A 233 15.15 -8.50 -0.06
C GLN A 233 14.94 -8.58 -1.57
N PHE A 234 14.41 -7.54 -2.21
CA PHE A 234 14.29 -7.48 -3.67
C PHE A 234 15.67 -7.55 -4.34
N ASP A 235 16.65 -6.79 -3.84
CA ASP A 235 18.02 -6.81 -4.38
C ASP A 235 18.70 -8.17 -4.21
N VAL A 236 18.51 -8.86 -3.07
CA VAL A 236 19.01 -10.23 -2.84
C VAL A 236 18.40 -11.20 -3.86
N MET A 237 17.11 -11.06 -4.17
CA MET A 237 16.45 -11.91 -5.16
C MET A 237 16.73 -11.49 -6.61
N GLY A 238 17.36 -10.33 -6.84
CA GLY A 238 17.53 -9.76 -8.16
C GLY A 238 16.22 -9.32 -8.81
N ALA A 239 15.21 -8.98 -7.99
CA ALA A 239 13.89 -8.61 -8.45
C ALA A 239 13.78 -7.11 -8.80
N GLU A 240 13.02 -6.79 -9.85
CA GLU A 240 12.63 -5.43 -10.24
C GLU A 240 11.34 -4.95 -9.55
N THR A 241 10.81 -5.72 -8.62
CA THR A 241 9.58 -5.44 -7.88
C THR A 241 9.57 -4.02 -7.33
N LEU A 242 8.45 -3.30 -7.55
CA LEU A 242 8.28 -1.93 -7.08
C LEU A 242 7.94 -1.90 -5.59
N LEU A 243 8.43 -0.87 -4.91
CA LEU A 243 8.08 -0.56 -3.53
C LEU A 243 7.33 0.78 -3.47
N LEU A 244 6.12 0.75 -2.95
CA LEU A 244 5.33 1.93 -2.66
C LEU A 244 5.47 2.25 -1.17
N CYS A 245 5.97 3.45 -0.88
CA CYS A 245 6.11 3.98 0.48
C CYS A 245 4.79 4.63 0.88
N ARG A 246 4.07 4.00 1.83
CA ARG A 246 2.80 4.51 2.33
C ARG A 246 2.99 5.17 3.69
N CYS A 247 2.42 6.35 3.88
CA CYS A 247 2.42 7.09 5.14
C CYS A 247 0.99 7.30 5.61
N ASP A 248 0.70 6.90 6.85
CA ASP A 248 -0.59 7.08 7.53
C ASP A 248 -0.51 8.15 8.65
N THR A 249 0.59 8.91 8.68
CA THR A 249 0.90 9.93 9.71
C THR A 249 -0.13 11.03 9.80
N ASP A 250 -0.83 11.36 8.70
CA ASP A 250 -1.87 12.39 8.66
C ASP A 250 -3.04 12.11 9.62
N HIS A 251 -3.25 10.84 9.98
CA HIS A 251 -4.31 10.41 10.89
C HIS A 251 -3.79 9.74 12.15
N ALA A 252 -2.49 9.85 12.43
CA ALA A 252 -1.92 9.27 13.62
C ALA A 252 -2.35 10.07 14.88
N GLU A 253 -2.80 9.36 15.91
CA GLU A 253 -3.02 9.91 17.24
C GLU A 253 -1.84 9.61 18.18
N PHE A 254 -1.08 8.55 17.87
CA PHE A 254 0.01 8.07 18.71
C PHE A 254 1.24 7.67 17.87
N ILE A 255 2.40 7.73 18.54
CA ILE A 255 3.66 7.16 18.10
C ILE A 255 4.22 6.22 19.16
N THR A 256 4.82 5.10 18.74
CA THR A 256 5.28 4.06 19.68
C THR A 256 6.46 4.50 20.56
N SER A 257 7.32 5.37 20.04
CA SER A 257 8.52 5.84 20.73
C SER A 257 8.93 7.23 20.24
N VAL A 258 9.69 7.92 21.07
CA VAL A 258 10.31 9.24 20.78
C VAL A 258 11.82 9.13 20.61
N VAL A 259 12.30 8.00 20.13
CA VAL A 259 13.73 7.76 19.92
C VAL A 259 14.30 8.54 18.73
N ASP A 260 13.45 8.89 17.77
CA ASP A 260 13.85 9.64 16.57
C ASP A 260 13.55 11.14 16.75
N GLU A 261 14.59 11.94 16.72
CA GLU A 261 14.49 13.38 16.93
C GLU A 261 13.70 14.12 15.84
N ARG A 262 13.58 13.53 14.64
CA ARG A 262 12.73 14.05 13.54
C ARG A 262 11.26 14.10 13.92
N ASP A 263 10.82 13.20 14.80
CA ASP A 263 9.41 13.12 15.23
C ASP A 263 9.10 14.08 16.40
N HIS A 264 10.12 14.61 17.12
CA HIS A 264 9.94 15.40 18.34
C HIS A 264 9.10 16.67 18.16
N GLU A 265 9.16 17.28 16.97
CA GLU A 265 8.37 18.48 16.64
C GLU A 265 6.87 18.22 16.75
N TYR A 266 6.45 16.98 16.48
CA TYR A 266 5.06 16.58 16.38
C TYR A 266 4.53 15.92 17.65
N VAL A 267 5.40 15.50 18.56
CA VAL A 267 5.00 14.85 19.81
C VAL A 267 4.32 15.84 20.73
N GLN A 268 3.14 15.44 21.23
CA GLN A 268 2.32 16.28 22.11
C GLN A 268 2.49 15.90 23.59
N GLY A 269 2.50 16.92 24.42
CA GLY A 269 2.58 16.77 25.88
C GLY A 269 1.62 17.68 26.63
N ALA A 270 1.49 17.43 27.94
CA ALA A 270 0.76 18.31 28.83
C ALA A 270 1.53 19.62 29.06
N THR A 271 0.84 20.75 28.98
CA THR A 271 1.37 22.08 29.32
C THR A 271 0.96 22.54 30.72
N LYS A 272 0.26 21.69 31.46
CA LYS A 272 -0.16 21.91 32.86
C LYS A 272 0.14 20.67 33.67
N THR A 273 0.39 20.84 34.98
CA THR A 273 0.54 19.73 35.91
C THR A 273 -0.81 19.06 36.12
N VAL A 274 -0.90 17.80 35.71
CA VAL A 274 -2.09 16.94 35.82
C VAL A 274 -1.67 15.52 36.19
N GLU A 275 -2.60 14.72 36.68
CA GLU A 275 -2.39 13.27 36.79
C GLU A 275 -2.16 12.66 35.40
N PRO A 276 -1.27 11.65 35.28
CA PRO A 276 -1.05 10.96 33.99
C PRO A 276 -2.34 10.42 33.38
N LEU A 277 -2.50 10.56 32.05
CA LEU A 277 -3.67 10.10 31.30
C LEU A 277 -4.05 8.65 31.63
N LYS A 278 -3.07 7.74 31.64
CA LYS A 278 -3.28 6.31 31.95
C LYS A 278 -3.96 6.08 33.30
N LYS A 279 -3.63 6.89 34.33
CA LYS A 279 -4.26 6.79 35.66
C LYS A 279 -5.70 7.31 35.63
N CYS A 280 -5.93 8.42 34.94
CA CYS A 280 -7.28 8.99 34.79
C CYS A 280 -8.22 8.03 34.05
N LEU A 281 -7.74 7.42 32.96
CA LEU A 281 -8.53 6.45 32.19
C LEU A 281 -8.80 5.15 33.00
N ALA A 282 -7.83 4.64 33.74
CA ALA A 282 -8.03 3.50 34.62
C ALA A 282 -9.08 3.78 35.71
N ALA A 283 -9.03 4.97 36.32
CA ALA A 283 -10.02 5.39 37.32
C ALA A 283 -11.42 5.56 36.68
N ALA A 284 -11.53 6.10 35.47
CA ALA A 284 -12.78 6.22 34.74
C ALA A 284 -13.38 4.84 34.41
N GLN A 285 -12.53 3.92 33.93
CA GLN A 285 -12.92 2.54 33.61
C GLN A 285 -13.49 1.80 34.85
N MET A 286 -12.81 1.92 35.99
CA MET A 286 -13.29 1.34 37.25
C MET A 286 -14.66 1.88 37.70
N LYS A 287 -15.00 3.10 37.29
CA LYS A 287 -16.29 3.75 37.60
C LYS A 287 -17.34 3.53 36.51
N GLY A 288 -17.04 2.77 35.47
CA GLY A 288 -17.93 2.56 34.32
C GLY A 288 -18.24 3.82 33.52
N GLN A 289 -17.33 4.81 33.52
CA GLN A 289 -17.47 6.05 32.78
C GLN A 289 -17.07 5.86 31.29
N ASP A 290 -17.61 6.71 30.43
CA ASP A 290 -17.19 6.76 29.01
C ASP A 290 -15.71 7.17 28.92
N LEU A 291 -14.88 6.28 28.39
CA LEU A 291 -13.43 6.49 28.29
C LEU A 291 -13.06 7.57 27.27
N LYS A 292 -13.88 7.75 26.21
CA LYS A 292 -13.66 8.81 25.25
C LYS A 292 -13.90 10.18 25.88
N ALA A 293 -15.04 10.33 26.56
CA ALA A 293 -15.35 11.57 27.29
C ALA A 293 -14.30 11.88 28.36
N ALA A 294 -13.85 10.87 29.13
CA ALA A 294 -12.81 11.02 30.13
C ALA A 294 -11.46 11.45 29.51
N ARG A 295 -11.11 10.93 28.33
CA ARG A 295 -9.91 11.33 27.59
C ARG A 295 -10.01 12.77 27.11
N ASP A 296 -11.15 13.15 26.54
CA ASP A 296 -11.37 14.50 26.01
C ASP A 296 -11.33 15.55 27.15
N GLU A 297 -11.94 15.23 28.28
CA GLU A 297 -11.86 16.06 29.51
C GLU A 297 -10.42 16.18 30.01
N TRP A 298 -9.67 15.08 30.03
CA TRP A 298 -8.28 15.09 30.42
C TRP A 298 -7.43 15.95 29.48
N LYS A 299 -7.59 15.78 28.15
CA LYS A 299 -6.89 16.59 27.14
C LYS A 299 -7.13 18.10 27.35
N ALA A 300 -8.36 18.50 27.63
CA ALA A 300 -8.72 19.90 27.90
C ALA A 300 -8.05 20.42 29.18
N LYS A 301 -8.01 19.64 30.26
CA LYS A 301 -7.35 20.01 31.52
C LYS A 301 -5.83 20.08 31.36
N ALA A 302 -5.22 19.13 30.65
CA ALA A 302 -3.78 19.04 30.44
C ALA A 302 -3.26 20.13 29.49
N GLY A 303 -4.11 20.70 28.66
CA GLY A 303 -3.73 21.69 27.64
C GLY A 303 -2.73 21.10 26.65
N ILE A 304 -3.11 20.01 26.00
CA ILE A 304 -2.26 19.23 25.09
C ILE A 304 -1.78 20.12 23.94
N LYS A 305 -0.45 20.15 23.72
CA LYS A 305 0.25 20.92 22.70
C LYS A 305 1.53 20.20 22.29
N THR A 306 2.11 20.57 21.14
CA THR A 306 3.53 20.31 20.86
C THR A 306 4.39 21.25 21.70
N PHE A 307 5.71 21.01 21.76
CA PHE A 307 6.59 21.88 22.53
C PHE A 307 6.64 23.31 21.95
N ASP A 308 6.70 23.45 20.62
CA ASP A 308 6.71 24.76 19.96
C ASP A 308 5.42 25.56 20.24
N GLU A 309 4.26 24.88 20.21
CA GLU A 309 2.98 25.50 20.59
C GLU A 309 2.91 25.87 22.08
N ALA A 310 3.60 25.12 22.94
CA ALA A 310 3.72 25.46 24.36
C ALA A 310 4.60 26.70 24.56
N VAL A 311 5.69 26.84 23.78
CA VAL A 311 6.52 28.04 23.76
C VAL A 311 5.73 29.25 23.28
N GLU A 312 5.02 29.12 22.15
CA GLU A 312 4.17 30.19 21.57
C GLU A 312 3.11 30.69 22.56
N ALA A 313 2.53 29.79 23.34
CA ALA A 313 1.48 30.12 24.30
C ALA A 313 1.92 30.99 25.47
N VAL A 314 3.22 31.03 25.78
CA VAL A 314 3.77 31.78 26.94
C VAL A 314 4.72 32.90 26.54
N ALA A 315 5.29 32.84 25.34
CA ALA A 315 6.27 33.80 24.85
C ALA A 315 5.60 35.11 24.35
N ALA A 316 6.27 36.23 24.54
CA ALA A 316 5.95 37.45 23.79
C ALA A 316 6.25 37.23 22.29
N LYS A 317 5.62 38.01 21.43
CA LYS A 317 5.76 37.87 19.97
C LYS A 317 7.21 37.89 19.49
N GLU A 318 7.99 38.81 20.04
CA GLU A 318 9.42 38.99 19.73
C GLU A 318 10.27 37.81 20.26
N GLU A 319 9.92 37.29 21.43
CA GLU A 319 10.58 36.11 22.02
C GLU A 319 10.33 34.86 21.21
N PHE A 320 9.08 34.64 20.77
CA PHE A 320 8.73 33.52 19.90
C PHE A 320 9.42 33.64 18.54
N ALA A 321 9.50 34.84 17.96
CA ALA A 321 10.24 35.06 16.73
C ALA A 321 11.72 34.73 16.88
N ALA A 322 12.34 35.12 18.00
CA ALA A 322 13.73 34.78 18.32
C ALA A 322 13.92 33.27 18.52
N TYR A 323 12.97 32.59 19.19
CA TYR A 323 12.96 31.14 19.33
C TYR A 323 12.95 30.45 17.97
N LYS A 324 12.01 30.81 17.08
CA LYS A 324 11.89 30.23 15.73
C LYS A 324 13.13 30.52 14.87
N ALA A 325 13.71 31.70 14.96
CA ALA A 325 14.94 32.08 14.25
C ALA A 325 16.13 31.24 14.69
N GLU A 326 16.24 30.94 15.99
CA GLU A 326 17.31 30.06 16.49
C GLU A 326 17.07 28.60 16.09
N LEU A 327 15.83 28.13 16.24
CA LEU A 327 15.43 26.78 15.86
C LEU A 327 15.69 26.50 14.37
N SER A 328 15.47 27.47 13.47
CA SER A 328 15.70 27.33 12.03
C SER A 328 17.15 27.07 11.62
N LYS A 329 18.10 27.26 12.50
CA LYS A 329 19.53 26.92 12.27
C LYS A 329 19.79 25.41 12.42
N HIS A 330 18.87 24.68 13.01
CA HIS A 330 18.95 23.24 13.20
C HIS A 330 18.14 22.53 12.10
N HIS A 331 18.75 21.55 11.42
CA HIS A 331 18.03 20.74 10.44
C HIS A 331 17.00 19.83 11.13
N VAL A 332 17.36 19.27 12.26
CA VAL A 332 16.51 18.52 13.18
C VAL A 332 16.87 19.00 14.58
N ALA A 333 15.88 19.20 15.44
CA ALA A 333 16.12 19.58 16.84
C ALA A 333 15.35 18.65 17.77
N SER A 334 16.08 18.03 18.68
CA SER A 334 15.52 17.22 19.76
C SER A 334 14.71 18.08 20.74
N LEU A 335 13.86 17.45 21.57
CA LEU A 335 13.17 18.17 22.64
C LEU A 335 14.13 18.85 23.60
N SER A 336 15.30 18.26 23.88
CA SER A 336 16.32 18.86 24.73
C SER A 336 16.84 20.15 24.12
N GLU A 337 17.21 20.15 22.85
CA GLU A 337 17.70 21.36 22.15
C GLU A 337 16.62 22.43 22.05
N ARG A 338 15.37 22.05 21.78
CA ARG A 338 14.23 22.97 21.79
C ARG A 338 14.03 23.62 23.15
N ARG A 339 14.21 22.89 24.26
CA ARG A 339 14.17 23.43 25.62
C ARG A 339 15.33 24.39 25.89
N ASP A 340 16.53 24.06 25.44
CA ASP A 340 17.70 24.90 25.59
C ASP A 340 17.58 26.24 24.82
N ILE A 341 17.03 26.18 23.61
CA ILE A 341 16.72 27.38 22.81
C ILE A 341 15.64 28.20 23.50
N ALA A 342 14.54 27.60 23.94
CA ALA A 342 13.48 28.30 24.64
C ALA A 342 13.96 28.97 25.92
N SER A 343 14.83 28.33 26.72
CA SER A 343 15.40 28.89 27.95
C SER A 343 16.26 30.15 27.73
N LYS A 344 16.81 30.31 26.52
CA LYS A 344 17.63 31.45 26.13
C LYS A 344 16.85 32.59 25.47
N THR A 345 15.69 32.28 24.90
CA THR A 345 14.92 33.20 24.05
C THR A 345 13.62 33.67 24.72
N VAL A 346 13.07 32.90 25.66
CA VAL A 346 11.78 33.14 26.31
C VAL A 346 12.00 33.36 27.82
N LYS A 347 11.49 34.47 28.34
CA LYS A 347 11.69 34.83 29.78
C LYS A 347 10.85 33.97 30.71
N GLN A 348 9.63 33.58 30.26
CA GLN A 348 8.76 32.75 31.06
C GLN A 348 9.13 31.26 30.88
N GLY A 349 9.21 30.53 31.98
CA GLY A 349 9.45 29.09 31.94
C GLY A 349 8.33 28.33 31.16
N VAL A 350 8.73 27.44 30.27
CA VAL A 350 7.80 26.60 29.48
C VAL A 350 7.63 25.26 30.20
N PHE A 351 6.46 25.00 30.74
CA PHE A 351 6.11 23.65 31.21
C PHE A 351 5.64 22.80 30.05
N PHE A 352 6.27 21.64 29.88
CA PHE A 352 5.90 20.65 28.89
C PHE A 352 6.35 19.26 29.33
N ASP A 353 5.39 18.31 29.33
CA ASP A 353 5.66 16.92 29.71
C ASP A 353 4.85 15.94 28.85
N TRP A 354 5.53 15.25 27.94
CA TRP A 354 4.91 14.23 27.08
C TRP A 354 4.72 12.87 27.77
N GLU A 355 5.37 12.64 28.95
CA GLU A 355 5.15 11.42 29.72
C GLU A 355 3.76 11.38 30.37
N LEU A 356 3.19 12.55 30.67
CA LEU A 356 1.84 12.64 31.24
C LEU A 356 0.75 12.26 30.24
N SER A 357 0.98 12.43 28.93
CA SER A 357 0.02 12.17 27.88
C SER A 357 0.08 10.75 27.32
N ARG A 358 0.97 9.89 27.82
CA ARG A 358 1.11 8.52 27.31
C ARG A 358 -0.15 7.70 27.48
N SER A 359 -0.46 6.89 26.46
CA SER A 359 -1.53 5.89 26.51
C SER A 359 -1.26 4.81 27.57
N ALA A 360 -2.26 4.00 27.88
CA ALA A 360 -2.11 2.84 28.77
C ALA A 360 -1.05 1.83 28.26
N MET A 361 -0.88 1.73 26.95
CA MET A 361 0.11 0.87 26.30
C MET A 361 1.48 1.54 26.13
N GLY A 362 1.64 2.78 26.59
CA GLY A 362 2.90 3.48 26.64
C GLY A 362 3.23 4.33 25.41
N GLN A 363 2.33 4.42 24.42
CA GLN A 363 2.54 5.27 23.25
C GLN A 363 2.45 6.76 23.61
N TYR A 364 3.13 7.60 22.84
CA TYR A 364 3.11 9.06 22.97
C TYR A 364 2.03 9.65 22.05
N MET A 365 1.37 10.71 22.47
CA MET A 365 0.48 11.47 21.59
C MET A 365 1.28 12.19 20.52
N ILE A 366 0.79 12.20 19.29
CA ILE A 366 1.40 12.92 18.18
C ILE A 366 0.36 13.81 17.49
N LYS A 367 0.81 14.94 16.97
CA LYS A 367 -0.01 15.85 16.19
C LYS A 367 0.01 15.44 14.72
N SER A 368 -1.15 15.05 14.18
CA SER A 368 -1.30 14.88 12.74
C SER A 368 -1.25 16.23 12.04
N CYS A 369 -0.50 16.35 10.95
CA CYS A 369 -0.48 17.52 10.09
C CYS A 369 0.20 17.20 8.75
N VAL A 370 -0.12 17.99 7.71
CA VAL A 370 0.44 17.81 6.36
C VAL A 370 1.96 17.91 6.37
N LYS A 371 2.54 18.86 7.13
CA LYS A 371 4.00 19.00 7.25
C LYS A 371 4.68 17.70 7.71
N GLY A 372 4.13 17.05 8.73
CA GLY A 372 4.72 15.81 9.27
C GLY A 372 4.70 14.67 8.27
N ILE A 373 3.60 14.52 7.49
CA ILE A 373 3.53 13.48 6.46
C ILE A 373 4.43 13.82 5.26
N VAL A 374 4.59 15.09 4.90
CA VAL A 374 5.52 15.55 3.84
C VAL A 374 6.95 15.19 4.20
N GLU A 375 7.42 15.54 5.42
CA GLU A 375 8.78 15.26 5.85
C GLU A 375 9.08 13.77 5.88
N ARG A 376 8.15 12.97 6.37
CA ARG A 376 8.27 11.51 6.40
C ARG A 376 8.27 10.90 5.00
N ALA A 377 7.41 11.38 4.10
CA ALA A 377 7.37 10.96 2.70
C ALA A 377 8.66 11.33 1.93
N ILE A 378 9.23 12.51 2.18
CA ILE A 378 10.51 12.94 1.62
C ILE A 378 11.65 12.02 2.10
N ALA A 379 11.67 11.67 3.39
CA ALA A 379 12.67 10.75 3.93
C ALA A 379 12.55 9.33 3.34
N ALA A 380 11.33 8.85 3.08
CA ALA A 380 11.06 7.52 2.53
C ALA A 380 11.26 7.44 1.00
N ALA A 381 11.06 8.53 0.27
CA ALA A 381 11.05 8.56 -1.19
C ALA A 381 12.28 7.89 -1.85
N PRO A 382 13.52 8.06 -1.36
CA PRO A 382 14.69 7.43 -1.97
C PRO A 382 14.73 5.89 -1.84
N LEU A 383 13.93 5.30 -0.96
CA LEU A 383 13.91 3.86 -0.69
C LEU A 383 12.90 3.10 -1.56
N GLY A 384 11.93 3.83 -2.13
CA GLY A 384 10.88 3.22 -2.94
C GLY A 384 10.55 3.99 -4.21
N ASP A 385 9.66 3.42 -5.01
CA ASP A 385 9.36 3.86 -6.37
C ASP A 385 8.16 4.83 -6.43
N VAL A 386 7.17 4.64 -5.56
CA VAL A 386 5.92 5.40 -5.51
C VAL A 386 5.67 5.86 -4.08
N THR A 387 4.96 6.96 -3.88
CA THR A 387 4.55 7.45 -2.56
C THR A 387 3.02 7.48 -2.46
N TRP A 388 2.50 7.09 -1.31
CA TRP A 388 1.08 7.18 -0.98
C TRP A 388 0.89 7.81 0.40
N ALA A 389 0.28 8.99 0.45
CA ALA A 389 -0.24 9.53 1.69
C ALA A 389 -1.70 9.10 1.84
N ARG A 390 -2.02 8.38 2.90
CA ARG A 390 -3.41 8.07 3.19
C ARG A 390 -4.07 9.28 3.84
N MET A 391 -5.05 9.86 3.15
CA MET A 391 -5.88 10.95 3.66
C MET A 391 -7.31 10.43 3.87
N ASP A 392 -7.75 10.32 5.14
CA ASP A 392 -9.09 9.77 5.47
C ASP A 392 -10.22 10.76 5.19
N SER A 393 -9.91 12.05 5.11
CA SER A 393 -10.86 13.07 4.67
C SER A 393 -10.30 13.76 3.42
N PRO A 394 -11.04 13.78 2.30
CA PRO A 394 -10.57 14.46 1.10
C PRO A 394 -10.58 15.98 1.35
N ASN A 395 -9.43 16.51 1.69
CA ASN A 395 -9.18 17.94 1.77
C ASN A 395 -8.30 18.33 0.58
N TRP A 396 -8.87 19.12 -0.34
CA TRP A 396 -8.16 19.48 -1.57
C TRP A 396 -6.87 20.27 -1.31
N GLU A 397 -6.90 21.18 -0.35
CA GLU A 397 -5.73 22.01 -0.01
C GLU A 397 -4.59 21.15 0.51
N ASP A 398 -4.87 20.24 1.44
CA ASP A 398 -3.88 19.30 2.00
C ASP A 398 -3.32 18.35 0.92
N ILE A 399 -4.19 17.87 0.02
CA ILE A 399 -3.78 17.03 -1.11
C ILE A 399 -2.79 17.79 -2.00
N VAL A 400 -3.12 19.03 -2.39
CA VAL A 400 -2.25 19.85 -3.23
C VAL A 400 -0.94 20.18 -2.52
N GLU A 401 -0.99 20.58 -1.25
CA GLU A 401 0.19 20.90 -0.44
C GLU A 401 1.13 19.69 -0.37
N PHE A 402 0.64 18.54 0.05
CA PHE A 402 1.45 17.32 0.18
C PHE A 402 2.19 16.97 -1.12
N HIS A 403 1.48 16.85 -2.22
CA HIS A 403 2.08 16.40 -3.48
C HIS A 403 3.03 17.45 -4.07
N THR A 404 2.72 18.73 -3.89
CA THR A 404 3.57 19.84 -4.34
C THR A 404 4.86 19.91 -3.53
N GLU A 405 4.80 19.82 -2.20
CA GLU A 405 5.97 19.91 -1.33
C GLU A 405 6.92 18.72 -1.57
N VAL A 406 6.40 17.50 -1.71
CA VAL A 406 7.25 16.34 -2.03
C VAL A 406 7.91 16.51 -3.41
N ARG A 407 7.19 17.02 -4.42
CA ARG A 407 7.75 17.26 -5.77
C ARG A 407 8.75 18.40 -5.84
N LYS A 408 8.75 19.34 -4.90
CA LYS A 408 9.86 20.33 -4.81
C LYS A 408 11.22 19.65 -4.57
N VAL A 409 11.22 18.52 -3.85
CA VAL A 409 12.45 17.77 -3.56
C VAL A 409 12.69 16.67 -4.61
N TYR A 410 11.64 16.01 -5.05
CA TYR A 410 11.66 14.92 -6.05
C TYR A 410 10.69 15.22 -7.19
N PRO A 411 11.10 16.02 -8.20
CA PRO A 411 10.20 16.54 -9.27
C PRO A 411 9.43 15.46 -10.04
N ASP A 412 10.06 14.30 -10.24
CA ASP A 412 9.48 13.18 -11.01
C ASP A 412 8.79 12.13 -10.12
N ARG A 413 8.54 12.45 -8.84
CA ARG A 413 7.92 11.49 -7.93
C ARG A 413 6.54 11.08 -8.41
N LEU A 414 6.32 9.77 -8.47
CA LEU A 414 5.03 9.16 -8.75
C LEU A 414 4.26 8.95 -7.44
N PHE A 415 2.94 9.15 -7.51
CA PHE A 415 2.08 8.98 -6.34
C PHE A 415 0.92 8.03 -6.61
N ALA A 416 0.42 7.46 -5.52
CA ALA A 416 -0.82 6.70 -5.45
C ALA A 416 -1.87 7.43 -4.61
N PHE A 417 -3.16 7.14 -4.85
CA PHE A 417 -4.28 7.62 -4.05
C PHE A 417 -5.31 6.52 -3.85
N GLY A 418 -5.82 6.37 -2.61
CA GLY A 418 -6.87 5.42 -2.28
C GLY A 418 -8.18 6.12 -1.95
N TYR A 419 -9.23 5.77 -2.69
CA TYR A 419 -10.59 6.18 -2.37
C TYR A 419 -11.14 5.27 -1.27
N THR A 420 -11.10 5.69 0.00
CA THR A 420 -11.76 4.90 1.05
C THR A 420 -13.27 4.99 0.92
N GLY A 421 -13.97 3.91 1.26
CA GLY A 421 -15.40 3.81 1.02
C GLY A 421 -16.29 4.70 1.87
N ASP A 422 -15.71 5.43 2.81
CA ASP A 422 -16.36 6.38 3.73
C ASP A 422 -16.06 7.86 3.42
N TYR A 423 -15.40 8.15 2.30
CA TYR A 423 -15.17 9.53 1.87
C TYR A 423 -16.48 10.24 1.51
N ASP A 424 -16.81 11.28 2.26
CA ASP A 424 -17.93 12.18 1.99
C ASP A 424 -17.42 13.44 1.31
N PHE A 425 -17.32 13.38 -0.01
CA PHE A 425 -16.81 14.49 -0.83
C PHE A 425 -17.69 15.74 -0.74
N ALA A 426 -19.02 15.58 -0.63
CA ALA A 426 -19.92 16.70 -0.50
C ALA A 426 -19.72 17.44 0.82
N LYS A 427 -19.56 16.69 1.93
CA LYS A 427 -19.24 17.25 3.25
C LYS A 427 -17.86 17.91 3.28
N ALA A 428 -16.90 17.41 2.51
CA ALA A 428 -15.59 18.02 2.34
C ALA A 428 -15.60 19.26 1.41
N GLY A 429 -16.75 19.66 0.89
CA GLY A 429 -16.91 20.86 0.09
C GLY A 429 -16.71 20.69 -1.41
N PHE A 430 -16.61 19.45 -1.92
CA PHE A 430 -16.50 19.20 -3.36
C PHE A 430 -17.87 19.33 -4.04
N SER A 431 -17.90 20.02 -5.17
CA SER A 431 -19.04 20.02 -6.07
C SER A 431 -19.09 18.74 -6.93
N ASP A 432 -20.24 18.43 -7.51
CA ASP A 432 -20.41 17.29 -8.41
C ASP A 432 -19.44 17.34 -9.60
N ASP A 433 -19.18 18.53 -10.15
CA ASP A 433 -18.22 18.71 -11.25
C ASP A 433 -16.77 18.45 -10.81
N GLN A 434 -16.41 18.83 -9.59
CA GLN A 434 -15.09 18.50 -9.02
C GLN A 434 -14.95 16.99 -8.80
N VAL A 435 -15.95 16.33 -8.24
CA VAL A 435 -15.95 14.88 -8.04
C VAL A 435 -15.85 14.14 -9.38
N LYS A 436 -16.58 14.58 -10.40
CA LYS A 436 -16.54 14.00 -11.75
C LYS A 436 -15.15 14.03 -12.37
N ASN A 437 -14.40 15.09 -12.17
CA ASN A 437 -13.08 15.30 -12.77
C ASN A 437 -11.93 14.99 -11.80
N LEU A 438 -12.21 14.61 -10.56
CA LEU A 438 -11.22 14.47 -9.48
C LEU A 438 -10.04 13.60 -9.87
N HIS A 439 -10.27 12.45 -10.51
CA HIS A 439 -9.20 11.55 -10.92
C HIS A 439 -8.21 12.19 -11.90
N LEU A 440 -8.67 13.07 -12.79
CA LEU A 440 -7.81 13.81 -13.72
C LEU A 440 -7.07 14.96 -13.02
N ASP A 441 -7.74 15.64 -12.08
CA ASP A 441 -7.10 16.70 -11.31
C ASP A 441 -6.02 16.14 -10.37
N LEU A 442 -6.26 14.99 -9.76
CA LEU A 442 -5.25 14.24 -9.02
C LEU A 442 -4.07 13.81 -9.92
N ALA A 443 -4.36 13.34 -11.13
CA ALA A 443 -3.31 12.94 -12.06
C ALA A 443 -2.33 14.07 -12.43
N LYS A 444 -2.80 15.31 -12.51
CA LYS A 444 -1.97 16.51 -12.74
C LYS A 444 -0.96 16.76 -11.61
N LEU A 445 -1.24 16.28 -10.40
CA LEU A 445 -0.32 16.31 -9.27
C LEU A 445 0.69 15.16 -9.28
N GLY A 446 0.62 14.27 -10.27
CA GLY A 446 1.47 13.07 -10.39
C GLY A 446 0.91 11.85 -9.67
N ILE A 447 -0.37 11.87 -9.33
CA ILE A 447 -1.07 10.73 -8.75
C ILE A 447 -1.52 9.83 -9.90
N VAL A 448 -0.64 8.94 -10.30
CA VAL A 448 -0.76 8.13 -11.51
C VAL A 448 -1.46 6.80 -11.31
N TRP A 449 -1.60 6.35 -10.06
CA TRP A 449 -2.30 5.13 -9.70
C TRP A 449 -3.33 5.43 -8.62
N GLN A 450 -4.60 5.16 -8.93
CA GLN A 450 -5.72 5.47 -8.05
C GLN A 450 -6.57 4.23 -7.85
N VAL A 451 -6.94 3.96 -6.61
CA VAL A 451 -7.60 2.70 -6.24
C VAL A 451 -8.81 2.92 -5.33
N GLN A 452 -9.89 2.18 -5.62
CA GLN A 452 -10.96 1.92 -4.64
C GLN A 452 -10.61 0.60 -3.91
N PRO A 453 -10.05 0.66 -2.69
CA PRO A 453 -9.41 -0.51 -2.09
C PRO A 453 -10.37 -1.60 -1.60
N ILE A 454 -11.61 -1.24 -1.29
CA ILE A 454 -12.59 -2.12 -0.62
C ILE A 454 -13.85 -2.40 -1.44
N TRP A 455 -13.76 -2.28 -2.78
CA TRP A 455 -14.92 -2.49 -3.65
C TRP A 455 -15.59 -3.86 -3.41
N SER A 456 -14.82 -4.94 -3.28
CA SER A 456 -15.40 -6.27 -3.06
C SER A 456 -16.19 -6.36 -1.76
N LEU A 457 -15.84 -5.60 -0.73
CA LEU A 457 -16.61 -5.55 0.51
C LEU A 457 -17.95 -4.83 0.32
N GLN A 458 -17.95 -3.69 -0.37
CA GLN A 458 -19.15 -2.86 -0.52
C GLN A 458 -19.99 -3.29 -1.73
N GLY A 459 -19.36 -3.33 -2.91
CA GLY A 459 -20.06 -3.61 -4.17
C GLY A 459 -20.55 -5.06 -4.27
N LEU A 460 -19.70 -6.02 -3.89
CA LEU A 460 -20.09 -7.44 -3.95
C LEU A 460 -21.20 -7.75 -2.94
N ASN A 461 -21.14 -7.19 -1.72
CA ASN A 461 -22.22 -7.34 -0.74
C ASN A 461 -23.54 -6.81 -1.28
N MET A 462 -23.53 -5.59 -1.86
CA MET A 462 -24.73 -4.98 -2.44
C MET A 462 -25.31 -5.83 -3.58
N VAL A 463 -24.48 -6.24 -4.52
CA VAL A 463 -24.91 -7.06 -5.67
C VAL A 463 -25.42 -8.43 -5.21
N THR A 464 -24.75 -9.04 -4.23
CA THR A 464 -25.16 -10.36 -3.69
C THR A 464 -26.50 -10.27 -2.97
N GLU A 465 -26.71 -9.23 -2.14
CA GLU A 465 -27.98 -9.02 -1.45
C GLU A 465 -29.12 -8.80 -2.46
N GLN A 466 -28.91 -7.94 -3.46
CA GLN A 466 -29.89 -7.69 -4.51
C GLN A 466 -30.26 -8.98 -5.27
N PHE A 467 -29.25 -9.78 -5.61
CA PHE A 467 -29.46 -11.06 -6.28
C PHE A 467 -30.20 -12.04 -5.38
N ALA A 468 -29.80 -12.20 -4.12
CA ALA A 468 -30.43 -13.11 -3.18
C ALA A 468 -31.91 -12.77 -2.97
N LYS A 469 -32.24 -11.48 -2.82
CA LYS A 469 -33.62 -11.01 -2.74
C LYS A 469 -34.40 -11.32 -4.02
N MET A 470 -33.87 -10.99 -5.18
CA MET A 470 -34.49 -11.28 -6.48
C MET A 470 -34.72 -12.80 -6.67
N TRP A 471 -33.72 -13.61 -6.31
CA TRP A 471 -33.82 -15.07 -6.40
C TRP A 471 -34.94 -15.63 -5.51
N GLN A 472 -35.06 -15.11 -4.28
CA GLN A 472 -36.14 -15.51 -3.37
C GLN A 472 -37.53 -15.09 -3.87
N ASP A 473 -37.66 -13.88 -4.43
CA ASP A 473 -38.95 -13.33 -4.85
C ASP A 473 -39.43 -13.85 -6.21
N GLN A 474 -38.51 -14.10 -7.15
CA GLN A 474 -38.81 -14.36 -8.56
C GLN A 474 -38.29 -15.72 -9.09
N GLY A 475 -37.44 -16.40 -8.33
CA GLY A 475 -36.83 -17.66 -8.69
C GLY A 475 -36.12 -17.62 -10.06
N ILE A 476 -36.23 -18.71 -10.82
CA ILE A 476 -35.54 -18.84 -12.11
C ILE A 476 -35.96 -17.77 -13.14
N ALA A 477 -37.18 -17.27 -13.07
CA ALA A 477 -37.62 -16.20 -13.99
C ALA A 477 -36.83 -14.91 -13.79
N GLY A 478 -36.54 -14.53 -12.53
CA GLY A 478 -35.68 -13.41 -12.21
C GLY A 478 -34.23 -13.60 -12.70
N TYR A 479 -33.68 -14.78 -12.52
CA TYR A 479 -32.34 -15.12 -13.01
C TYR A 479 -32.22 -15.01 -14.53
N LEU A 480 -33.16 -15.62 -15.27
CA LEU A 480 -33.17 -15.56 -16.73
C LEU A 480 -33.26 -14.13 -17.26
N LYS A 481 -34.08 -13.28 -16.62
CA LYS A 481 -34.27 -11.88 -17.01
C LYS A 481 -33.06 -11.00 -16.64
N SER A 482 -32.54 -11.15 -15.44
CA SER A 482 -31.58 -10.19 -14.87
C SER A 482 -30.12 -10.61 -15.01
N VAL A 483 -29.83 -11.89 -15.22
CA VAL A 483 -28.47 -12.42 -15.32
C VAL A 483 -28.24 -13.11 -16.66
N GLN A 484 -28.92 -14.22 -16.93
CA GLN A 484 -28.64 -15.05 -18.11
C GLN A 484 -28.93 -14.31 -19.41
N GLY A 485 -30.08 -13.64 -19.53
CA GLY A 485 -30.46 -12.89 -20.73
C GLY A 485 -29.46 -11.80 -21.10
N PRO A 486 -29.15 -10.85 -20.18
CA PRO A 486 -28.10 -9.84 -20.40
C PRO A 486 -26.75 -10.48 -20.71
N ALA A 487 -26.35 -11.52 -19.98
CA ALA A 487 -25.09 -12.22 -20.19
C ALA A 487 -24.94 -12.79 -21.59
N LEU A 488 -26.00 -13.44 -22.12
CA LEU A 488 -26.00 -13.99 -23.47
C LEU A 488 -26.07 -12.94 -24.58
N SER A 489 -26.66 -11.77 -24.31
CA SER A 489 -26.79 -10.68 -25.29
C SER A 489 -25.59 -9.76 -25.41
N SER A 490 -24.75 -9.65 -24.35
CA SER A 490 -23.59 -8.76 -24.31
C SER A 490 -22.26 -9.52 -24.41
N LYS A 491 -22.05 -10.18 -25.54
CA LYS A 491 -20.86 -11.01 -25.79
C LYS A 491 -19.51 -10.41 -25.36
N PRO A 492 -19.19 -9.14 -25.57
CA PRO A 492 -17.92 -8.59 -25.10
C PRO A 492 -17.74 -8.55 -23.58
N MET A 493 -18.85 -8.44 -22.83
CA MET A 493 -18.82 -8.43 -21.35
C MET A 493 -18.90 -9.83 -20.75
N THR A 494 -19.18 -10.84 -21.54
CA THR A 494 -19.49 -12.20 -21.10
C THR A 494 -18.62 -13.27 -21.73
N ASP A 495 -17.41 -12.91 -22.13
CA ASP A 495 -16.44 -13.83 -22.70
C ASP A 495 -16.15 -15.06 -21.82
N GLY A 496 -16.52 -15.04 -20.58
CA GLY A 496 -16.47 -16.19 -19.70
C GLY A 496 -17.82 -16.90 -19.51
N PHE A 497 -18.90 -16.38 -20.09
CA PHE A 497 -20.23 -16.95 -19.90
C PHE A 497 -20.54 -18.10 -20.87
N GLU A 498 -19.90 -18.12 -22.01
CA GLU A 498 -19.93 -19.29 -22.86
C GLU A 498 -19.33 -20.47 -22.09
N LYS A 499 -20.13 -21.48 -21.86
CA LYS A 499 -19.84 -22.63 -20.98
C LYS A 499 -18.46 -23.23 -21.22
N LEU A 500 -18.02 -23.33 -22.46
CA LEU A 500 -16.72 -23.92 -22.82
C LEU A 500 -15.55 -22.93 -22.67
N SER A 501 -15.78 -21.67 -22.97
CA SER A 501 -14.69 -20.68 -22.91
C SER A 501 -14.26 -20.39 -21.47
N TYR A 502 -15.21 -20.30 -20.54
CA TYR A 502 -14.89 -20.03 -19.14
C TYR A 502 -14.34 -21.26 -18.40
N CYS A 503 -14.82 -22.45 -18.68
CA CYS A 503 -14.29 -23.66 -18.07
C CYS A 503 -13.08 -24.24 -18.82
N GLY A 504 -12.53 -23.57 -19.81
CA GLY A 504 -11.34 -23.98 -20.55
C GLY A 504 -11.54 -25.24 -21.41
N GLY A 505 -12.77 -25.55 -21.82
CA GLY A 505 -13.09 -26.78 -22.57
C GLY A 505 -12.18 -26.99 -23.76
N TYR A 506 -12.08 -26.01 -24.65
CA TYR A 506 -11.21 -26.13 -25.84
C TYR A 506 -9.71 -26.15 -25.53
N LEU A 507 -9.25 -25.61 -24.38
CA LEU A 507 -7.88 -25.76 -23.94
C LEU A 507 -7.60 -27.17 -23.45
N ALA A 508 -8.52 -27.74 -22.69
CA ALA A 508 -8.48 -29.15 -22.28
C ALA A 508 -8.50 -30.09 -23.48
N ASP A 509 -9.39 -29.84 -24.46
CA ASP A 509 -9.47 -30.60 -25.72
C ASP A 509 -8.12 -30.56 -26.46
N ALA A 510 -7.44 -29.41 -26.52
CA ALA A 510 -6.12 -29.29 -27.14
C ALA A 510 -5.09 -30.17 -26.45
N PHE A 511 -5.12 -30.30 -25.12
CA PHE A 511 -4.24 -31.19 -24.38
C PHE A 511 -4.56 -32.66 -24.66
N PHE A 512 -5.83 -33.03 -24.67
CA PHE A 512 -6.25 -34.39 -25.02
C PHE A 512 -5.86 -34.76 -26.44
N GLU A 513 -6.12 -33.89 -27.41
CA GLU A 513 -5.71 -34.10 -28.81
C GLU A 513 -4.20 -34.31 -28.94
N THR A 514 -3.41 -33.51 -28.19
CA THR A 514 -1.94 -33.59 -28.23
C THR A 514 -1.41 -34.89 -27.61
N VAL A 515 -2.00 -35.34 -26.50
CA VAL A 515 -1.54 -36.51 -25.74
C VAL A 515 -2.13 -37.82 -26.28
N ALA A 516 -3.40 -37.84 -26.59
CA ALA A 516 -4.14 -39.06 -26.99
C ALA A 516 -4.34 -39.20 -28.50
N GLY A 517 -4.03 -38.19 -29.29
CA GLY A 517 -4.22 -38.19 -30.76
C GLY A 517 -5.65 -38.07 -31.25
N GLU A 518 -6.64 -38.04 -30.33
CA GLU A 518 -8.05 -37.92 -30.65
C GLU A 518 -8.76 -36.99 -29.65
N SER A 519 -9.67 -36.17 -30.17
CA SER A 519 -10.63 -35.45 -29.34
C SER A 519 -11.87 -36.30 -29.13
N ILE A 520 -12.25 -36.52 -27.88
CA ILE A 520 -13.48 -37.24 -27.51
C ILE A 520 -14.72 -36.36 -27.74
N VAL A 521 -14.53 -35.05 -27.94
CA VAL A 521 -15.64 -34.11 -28.11
C VAL A 521 -16.07 -34.06 -29.56
N ASP A 522 -17.31 -34.47 -29.79
CA ASP A 522 -18.01 -34.28 -31.06
C ASP A 522 -18.15 -32.77 -31.34
N LYS A 523 -17.30 -32.24 -32.23
CA LYS A 523 -17.24 -30.81 -32.61
C LYS A 523 -18.58 -30.25 -33.12
N GLY A 524 -19.59 -31.11 -33.38
CA GLY A 524 -20.95 -30.73 -33.79
C GLY A 524 -21.93 -30.47 -32.64
N LYS A 525 -21.55 -30.73 -31.37
CA LYS A 525 -22.42 -30.55 -30.19
C LYS A 525 -21.91 -29.51 -29.19
N ALA A 526 -20.83 -28.83 -29.50
CA ALA A 526 -20.30 -27.73 -28.69
C ALA A 526 -20.90 -26.38 -29.14
N ALA A 527 -22.23 -26.29 -29.03
CA ALA A 527 -22.99 -25.06 -29.22
C ALA A 527 -23.76 -24.72 -27.94
#